data_de4d2dd4ca3068ffd1e1f0f5be8b54ff
#
_entry.id   de4d2dd4ca3068ffd1e1f0f5be8b54ff
#
_cell.length_a   1.000
_cell.length_b   1.000
_cell.length_c   1.000
_cell.angle_alpha   90.00
_cell.angle_beta   90.00
_cell.angle_gamma   90.00
#
_symmetry.space_group_name_H-M   'P 1'
#
loop_
_entity.id
_entity.type
_entity.pdbx_description
1 polymer ?
#
loop_
_entity_poly.entity_id
_entity_poly.type
_entity_poly.pdbx_seq_one_letter_code
_entity_poly.pdbx_strand_id
1 'polypeptide(L)'
;MEEKIKVFMDEVISRNGHEPEFIQAVQEVAETVIPYIAQNDIYYGKNILLRMVEPERLISFRVAWIDDDGEIHVNRGYRVQMNSAIGPYKGGLRFHPTVNASVLKFLAFEQVFKNSLTTLPMGGGKGGSDFDPKGKSDDEIMRFCHAFMTELCRHIGPNTDIPAGDIGVGAREIGFLFGMYKKIRNEFTGVLTGKGLSWGGSLIRPEATGYGTVYFADSMLKTKNETFEGKKVVISGSGNVAQYAAEKVLHLGGTVLTLSDSGGFIYDKDGIDEGKLAYVMELKNNKRGRISEYVDKYPSAEFHKGETPWKVACDIALPCATQNELDGDAAKALIKNGCIAVAEGANMPSTPEAIHAFHDAKILFAPGKASNAGGVATSGLEMSQNSLRISWTREEVDKRLKGIMSDIHDSCVEYGEEDGYCNYVKGANIAGFVKVADAMLAQGVI
;
A
#
# COMPACT_ATOMS: atom_id res chain seq x y z
N MET A 1 26.99 13.69 9.41
CA MET A 1 26.02 12.94 8.59
C MET A 1 24.99 13.87 7.97
N GLU A 2 24.43 14.79 8.72
CA GLU A 2 23.47 15.81 8.25
C GLU A 2 23.93 16.57 7.01
N GLU A 3 25.23 16.95 6.93
CA GLU A 3 25.76 17.62 5.75
C GLU A 3 25.67 16.76 4.47
N LYS A 4 25.89 15.43 4.57
CA LYS A 4 25.75 14.53 3.41
C LYS A 4 24.31 14.41 2.95
N ILE A 5 23.38 14.34 3.90
CA ILE A 5 21.93 14.32 3.60
C ILE A 5 21.53 15.64 2.94
N LYS A 6 21.99 16.76 3.49
CA LYS A 6 21.70 18.09 2.94
C LYS A 6 22.21 18.24 1.50
N VAL A 7 23.47 17.90 1.23
CA VAL A 7 24.04 17.97 -0.13
C VAL A 7 23.24 17.11 -1.12
N PHE A 8 22.88 15.91 -0.74
CA PHE A 8 22.04 15.05 -1.56
C PHE A 8 20.64 15.66 -1.81
N MET A 9 20.00 16.16 -0.76
CA MET A 9 18.67 16.77 -0.88
C MET A 9 18.69 18.07 -1.67
N ASP A 10 19.75 18.90 -1.55
CA ASP A 10 19.92 20.11 -2.36
C ASP A 10 19.97 19.76 -3.86
N GLU A 11 20.62 18.65 -4.24
CA GLU A 11 20.62 18.16 -5.62
C GLU A 11 19.23 17.67 -6.06
N VAL A 12 18.54 16.90 -5.23
CA VAL A 12 17.17 16.44 -5.51
C VAL A 12 16.22 17.62 -5.66
N ILE A 13 16.27 18.59 -4.76
CA ILE A 13 15.41 19.80 -4.79
C ILE A 13 15.68 20.63 -6.02
N SER A 14 16.95 20.79 -6.42
CA SER A 14 17.32 21.59 -7.60
C SER A 14 16.67 21.07 -8.89
N ARG A 15 16.44 19.76 -8.97
CA ARG A 15 15.84 19.11 -10.14
C ARG A 15 14.30 19.01 -10.05
N ASN A 16 13.75 18.96 -8.84
CA ASN A 16 12.35 18.62 -8.57
C ASN A 16 11.61 19.70 -7.76
N GLY A 17 12.03 20.95 -7.81
CA GLY A 17 11.53 22.04 -6.96
C GLY A 17 10.02 22.31 -7.02
N HIS A 18 9.30 21.74 -7.99
CA HIS A 18 7.85 21.84 -8.13
C HIS A 18 7.11 20.56 -7.69
N GLU A 19 7.78 19.63 -7.02
CA GLU A 19 7.26 18.31 -6.66
C GLU A 19 7.39 18.04 -5.15
N PRO A 20 6.63 18.77 -4.30
CA PRO A 20 6.81 18.73 -2.85
C PRO A 20 6.56 17.35 -2.24
N GLU A 21 5.57 16.60 -2.74
CA GLU A 21 5.26 15.26 -2.23
C GLU A 21 6.39 14.27 -2.53
N PHE A 22 7.00 14.40 -3.70
CA PHE A 22 8.14 13.59 -4.09
C PHE A 22 9.39 13.91 -3.26
N ILE A 23 9.69 15.20 -3.05
CA ILE A 23 10.83 15.65 -2.22
C ILE A 23 10.68 15.12 -0.79
N GLN A 24 9.48 15.17 -0.21
CA GLN A 24 9.22 14.67 1.13
C GLN A 24 9.50 13.15 1.25
N ALA A 25 9.05 12.37 0.28
CA ALA A 25 9.29 10.93 0.29
C ALA A 25 10.77 10.57 0.14
N VAL A 26 11.49 11.31 -0.71
CA VAL A 26 12.94 11.13 -0.86
C VAL A 26 13.68 11.50 0.42
N GLN A 27 13.28 12.58 1.11
CA GLN A 27 13.86 12.99 2.38
C GLN A 27 13.76 11.89 3.44
N GLU A 28 12.56 11.32 3.63
CA GLU A 28 12.33 10.23 4.60
C GLU A 28 13.26 9.03 4.37
N VAL A 29 13.43 8.63 3.12
CA VAL A 29 14.32 7.52 2.76
C VAL A 29 15.79 7.91 2.94
N ALA A 30 16.17 9.13 2.52
CA ALA A 30 17.55 9.62 2.59
C ALA A 30 18.08 9.65 4.03
N GLU A 31 17.25 10.01 5.00
CA GLU A 31 17.61 10.08 6.43
C GLU A 31 18.06 8.73 7.00
N THR A 32 17.55 7.63 6.47
CA THR A 32 17.93 6.28 6.90
C THR A 32 18.96 5.61 5.99
N VAL A 33 18.87 5.82 4.68
CA VAL A 33 19.72 5.13 3.69
C VAL A 33 21.08 5.78 3.53
N ILE A 34 21.21 7.11 3.58
CA ILE A 34 22.52 7.79 3.45
C ILE A 34 23.49 7.42 4.57
N PRO A 35 23.09 7.38 5.86
CA PRO A 35 23.93 6.84 6.92
C PRO A 35 24.40 5.41 6.67
N TYR A 36 23.53 4.55 6.14
CA TYR A 36 23.88 3.18 5.80
C TYR A 36 24.88 3.10 4.65
N ILE A 37 24.67 3.86 3.56
CA ILE A 37 25.63 3.96 2.43
C ILE A 37 27.00 4.41 2.92
N ALA A 38 27.06 5.39 3.85
CA ALA A 38 28.32 5.93 4.34
C ALA A 38 29.16 4.93 5.14
N GLN A 39 28.55 3.84 5.62
CA GLN A 39 29.20 2.76 6.37
C GLN A 39 29.49 1.53 5.50
N ASN A 40 29.09 1.53 4.23
CA ASN A 40 29.20 0.39 3.33
C ASN A 40 29.91 0.78 2.03
N ASP A 41 31.18 0.46 1.92
CA ASP A 41 32.06 0.83 0.80
C ASP A 41 31.54 0.38 -0.58
N ILE A 42 30.77 -0.72 -0.63
CA ILE A 42 30.20 -1.24 -1.88
C ILE A 42 29.23 -0.25 -2.55
N TYR A 43 28.55 0.60 -1.77
CA TYR A 43 27.60 1.60 -2.27
C TYR A 43 28.22 3.00 -2.34
N TYR A 44 29.28 3.26 -1.56
CA TYR A 44 29.88 4.57 -1.45
C TYR A 44 30.45 5.06 -2.79
N GLY A 45 30.15 6.29 -3.17
CA GLY A 45 30.63 6.89 -4.42
C GLY A 45 30.00 6.35 -5.71
N LYS A 46 28.98 5.49 -5.63
CA LYS A 46 28.29 4.90 -6.80
C LYS A 46 27.04 5.64 -7.22
N ASN A 47 26.63 6.68 -6.51
CA ASN A 47 25.40 7.47 -6.76
C ASN A 47 24.13 6.61 -6.89
N ILE A 48 24.09 5.44 -6.21
CA ILE A 48 22.98 4.50 -6.34
C ILE A 48 21.66 5.14 -5.94
N LEU A 49 21.60 5.79 -4.76
CA LEU A 49 20.38 6.42 -4.30
C LEU A 49 19.91 7.53 -5.25
N LEU A 50 20.86 8.34 -5.79
CA LEU A 50 20.51 9.38 -6.77
C LEU A 50 19.90 8.77 -8.05
N ARG A 51 20.43 7.63 -8.52
CA ARG A 51 19.87 6.89 -9.67
C ARG A 51 18.51 6.30 -9.34
N MET A 52 18.27 5.87 -8.09
CA MET A 52 16.94 5.37 -7.67
C MET A 52 15.89 6.47 -7.57
N VAL A 53 16.30 7.70 -7.32
CA VAL A 53 15.42 8.89 -7.23
C VAL A 53 14.99 9.37 -8.61
N GLU A 54 15.81 9.18 -9.65
CA GLU A 54 15.43 9.51 -11.01
C GLU A 54 14.63 8.38 -11.65
N PRO A 55 13.39 8.61 -12.15
CA PRO A 55 12.64 7.58 -12.86
C PRO A 55 13.36 7.18 -14.15
N GLU A 56 13.38 5.90 -14.47
CA GLU A 56 13.90 5.42 -15.75
C GLU A 56 13.09 6.02 -16.93
N ARG A 57 11.77 6.21 -16.74
CA ARG A 57 10.89 6.90 -17.69
C ARG A 57 9.71 7.56 -17.01
N LEU A 58 9.35 8.74 -17.48
CA LEU A 58 8.08 9.38 -17.19
C LEU A 58 7.33 9.59 -18.52
N ILE A 59 6.20 8.94 -18.65
CA ILE A 59 5.36 8.97 -19.85
C ILE A 59 4.12 9.79 -19.55
N SER A 60 3.87 10.83 -20.34
CA SER A 60 2.66 11.65 -20.25
C SER A 60 1.95 11.67 -21.59
N PHE A 61 0.64 11.50 -21.60
CA PHE A 61 -0.16 11.45 -22.81
C PHE A 61 -1.53 12.08 -22.62
N ARG A 62 -2.13 12.50 -23.73
CA ARG A 62 -3.49 13.02 -23.78
C ARG A 62 -4.51 11.88 -23.83
N VAL A 63 -5.57 11.98 -23.03
CA VAL A 63 -6.73 11.08 -23.09
C VAL A 63 -7.96 11.89 -23.48
N ALA A 64 -8.41 11.75 -24.72
CA ALA A 64 -9.63 12.37 -25.20
C ALA A 64 -10.77 11.32 -25.22
N TRP A 65 -11.92 11.67 -24.67
CA TRP A 65 -13.07 10.77 -24.60
C TRP A 65 -14.38 11.56 -24.67
N ILE A 66 -15.50 10.88 -24.88
CA ILE A 66 -16.82 11.48 -25.05
C ILE A 66 -17.73 10.99 -23.91
N ASP A 67 -18.45 11.89 -23.26
CA ASP A 67 -19.42 11.55 -22.21
C ASP A 67 -20.78 11.07 -22.78
N ASP A 68 -21.75 10.85 -21.92
CA ASP A 68 -23.08 10.39 -22.31
C ASP A 68 -23.90 11.47 -23.04
N ASP A 69 -23.57 12.73 -22.87
CA ASP A 69 -24.20 13.88 -23.55
C ASP A 69 -23.55 14.21 -24.92
N GLY A 70 -22.48 13.49 -25.28
CA GLY A 70 -21.75 13.69 -26.53
C GLY A 70 -20.67 14.76 -26.45
N GLU A 71 -20.38 15.30 -25.27
CA GLU A 71 -19.35 16.33 -25.06
C GLU A 71 -17.96 15.69 -25.02
N ILE A 72 -16.98 16.41 -25.58
CA ILE A 72 -15.58 15.95 -25.65
C ILE A 72 -14.80 16.41 -24.44
N HIS A 73 -14.25 15.50 -23.71
CA HIS A 73 -13.37 15.74 -22.57
C HIS A 73 -11.93 15.40 -22.88
N VAL A 74 -11.00 16.11 -22.22
CA VAL A 74 -9.56 15.89 -22.35
C VAL A 74 -8.93 15.79 -20.97
N ASN A 75 -8.36 14.64 -20.66
CA ASN A 75 -7.60 14.40 -19.45
C ASN A 75 -6.12 14.15 -19.77
N ARG A 76 -5.30 14.16 -18.73
CA ARG A 76 -3.89 13.78 -18.79
C ARG A 76 -3.72 12.37 -18.26
N GLY A 77 -3.06 11.53 -19.03
CA GLY A 77 -2.61 10.21 -18.59
C GLY A 77 -1.13 10.22 -18.30
N TYR A 78 -0.72 9.39 -17.31
CA TYR A 78 0.68 9.27 -16.89
C TYR A 78 1.04 7.82 -16.58
N ARG A 79 2.30 7.46 -16.83
CA ARG A 79 2.96 6.29 -16.29
C ARG A 79 4.40 6.63 -15.90
N VAL A 80 4.72 6.45 -14.63
CA VAL A 80 6.09 6.55 -14.11
C VAL A 80 6.64 5.13 -14.00
N GLN A 81 7.67 4.86 -14.76
CA GLN A 81 8.50 3.66 -14.71
C GLN A 81 9.74 4.02 -13.91
N MET A 82 9.70 3.70 -12.61
CA MET A 82 10.67 4.25 -11.66
C MET A 82 11.99 3.49 -11.65
N ASN A 83 11.92 2.17 -11.46
CA ASN A 83 13.10 1.32 -11.39
C ASN A 83 12.74 -0.13 -11.77
N SER A 84 13.52 -0.73 -12.64
CA SER A 84 13.34 -2.09 -13.15
C SER A 84 14.45 -3.07 -12.75
N ALA A 85 15.36 -2.68 -11.89
CA ALA A 85 16.53 -3.49 -11.55
C ALA A 85 16.20 -4.89 -11.01
N ILE A 86 15.07 -5.05 -10.32
CA ILE A 86 14.66 -6.34 -9.72
C ILE A 86 13.48 -7.01 -10.41
N GLY A 87 12.98 -6.44 -11.51
CA GLY A 87 11.87 -7.02 -12.28
C GLY A 87 11.07 -5.96 -13.04
N PRO A 88 10.00 -6.37 -13.76
CA PRO A 88 9.16 -5.46 -14.51
C PRO A 88 8.55 -4.40 -13.58
N TYR A 89 8.34 -3.18 -14.09
CA TYR A 89 7.71 -2.13 -13.30
C TYR A 89 6.34 -2.60 -12.81
N LYS A 90 6.04 -2.36 -11.55
CA LYS A 90 4.80 -2.79 -10.91
C LYS A 90 4.25 -1.70 -10.02
N GLY A 91 2.97 -1.40 -10.18
CA GLY A 91 2.24 -0.47 -9.33
C GLY A 91 0.92 -0.02 -9.93
N GLY A 92 0.05 0.55 -9.10
CA GLY A 92 -1.33 0.86 -9.43
C GLY A 92 -1.51 2.00 -10.42
N LEU A 93 -2.71 2.06 -11.00
CA LEU A 93 -3.24 3.22 -11.72
C LEU A 93 -4.22 3.93 -10.79
N ARG A 94 -4.10 5.25 -10.67
CA ARG A 94 -5.01 6.10 -9.88
C ARG A 94 -5.82 7.01 -10.80
N PHE A 95 -7.15 7.00 -10.66
CA PHE A 95 -8.02 7.97 -11.34
C PHE A 95 -8.63 8.89 -10.29
N HIS A 96 -8.10 10.11 -10.23
CA HIS A 96 -8.52 11.11 -9.26
C HIS A 96 -8.11 12.52 -9.72
N PRO A 97 -8.91 13.58 -9.49
CA PRO A 97 -8.59 14.94 -9.93
C PRO A 97 -7.24 15.49 -9.44
N THR A 98 -6.73 14.98 -8.32
CA THR A 98 -5.42 15.42 -7.76
C THR A 98 -4.21 14.78 -8.41
N VAL A 99 -4.41 13.84 -9.35
CA VAL A 99 -3.30 13.14 -10.02
C VAL A 99 -2.51 14.11 -10.88
N ASN A 100 -1.21 14.15 -10.63
CA ASN A 100 -0.21 14.89 -11.40
C ASN A 100 1.13 14.13 -11.37
N ALA A 101 2.14 14.65 -12.06
CA ALA A 101 3.44 14.00 -12.16
C ALA A 101 4.15 13.85 -10.80
N SER A 102 4.09 14.88 -9.93
CA SER A 102 4.69 14.86 -8.59
C SER A 102 4.12 13.73 -7.72
N VAL A 103 2.78 13.67 -7.63
CA VAL A 103 2.09 12.62 -6.86
C VAL A 103 2.45 11.21 -7.38
N LEU A 104 2.53 11.04 -8.71
CA LEU A 104 2.86 9.74 -9.27
C LEU A 104 4.33 9.35 -9.13
N LYS A 105 5.26 10.31 -9.21
CA LYS A 105 6.69 10.09 -8.91
C LYS A 105 6.88 9.67 -7.46
N PHE A 106 6.26 10.39 -6.51
CA PHE A 106 6.23 10.02 -5.11
C PHE A 106 5.79 8.58 -4.91
N LEU A 107 4.60 8.25 -5.41
CA LEU A 107 4.02 6.91 -5.27
C LEU A 107 4.85 5.83 -5.97
N ALA A 108 5.48 6.13 -7.12
CA ALA A 108 6.35 5.21 -7.83
C ALA A 108 7.65 4.94 -7.08
N PHE A 109 8.24 5.98 -6.49
CA PHE A 109 9.45 5.86 -5.66
C PHE A 109 9.20 4.99 -4.43
N GLU A 110 8.14 5.23 -3.67
CA GLU A 110 7.77 4.38 -2.54
C GLU A 110 7.47 2.94 -2.97
N GLN A 111 6.87 2.78 -4.17
CA GLN A 111 6.56 1.46 -4.70
C GLN A 111 7.81 0.62 -4.96
N VAL A 112 8.96 1.23 -5.31
CA VAL A 112 10.25 0.51 -5.45
C VAL A 112 10.61 -0.18 -4.14
N PHE A 113 10.57 0.53 -3.01
CA PHE A 113 10.90 0.00 -1.69
C PHE A 113 9.88 -1.05 -1.23
N LYS A 114 8.60 -0.78 -1.41
CA LYS A 114 7.54 -1.75 -1.05
C LYS A 114 7.66 -3.06 -1.83
N ASN A 115 7.87 -2.99 -3.14
CA ASN A 115 7.97 -4.18 -3.98
C ASN A 115 9.22 -5.00 -3.68
N SER A 116 10.35 -4.33 -3.44
CA SER A 116 11.61 -5.01 -3.12
C SER A 116 11.52 -5.86 -1.86
N LEU A 117 10.77 -5.40 -0.86
CA LEU A 117 10.55 -6.15 0.38
C LEU A 117 9.79 -7.46 0.16
N THR A 118 8.93 -7.57 -0.85
CA THR A 118 8.12 -8.78 -1.09
C THR A 118 8.90 -10.01 -1.51
N THR A 119 10.22 -9.90 -1.76
CA THR A 119 11.08 -10.94 -2.33
C THR A 119 10.72 -11.34 -3.77
N LEU A 120 9.59 -10.91 -4.30
CA LEU A 120 9.15 -11.20 -5.67
C LEU A 120 9.88 -10.32 -6.70
N PRO A 121 10.06 -10.80 -7.94
CA PRO A 121 10.75 -10.06 -8.99
C PRO A 121 9.84 -8.96 -9.59
N MET A 122 9.74 -7.84 -8.89
CA MET A 122 8.92 -6.69 -9.25
C MET A 122 9.67 -5.39 -9.01
N GLY A 123 9.85 -4.62 -10.06
CA GLY A 123 10.32 -3.24 -10.00
C GLY A 123 9.24 -2.28 -9.47
N GLY A 124 9.48 -0.98 -9.56
CA GLY A 124 8.55 0.05 -9.10
C GLY A 124 8.02 0.90 -10.25
N GLY A 125 6.72 1.14 -10.25
CA GLY A 125 6.06 2.05 -11.16
C GLY A 125 4.71 2.53 -10.62
N LYS A 126 4.20 3.61 -11.19
CA LYS A 126 2.89 4.17 -10.84
C LYS A 126 2.31 4.91 -12.03
N GLY A 127 1.00 4.93 -12.15
CA GLY A 127 0.35 5.68 -13.22
C GLY A 127 -1.02 6.17 -12.82
N GLY A 128 -1.69 6.83 -13.74
CA GLY A 128 -3.04 7.33 -13.52
C GLY A 128 -3.41 8.50 -14.40
N SER A 129 -4.50 9.15 -14.02
CA SER A 129 -5.07 10.29 -14.70
C SER A 129 -5.77 11.22 -13.72
N ASP A 130 -5.87 12.50 -14.09
CA ASP A 130 -6.71 13.50 -13.42
C ASP A 130 -8.23 13.31 -13.67
N PHE A 131 -8.61 12.21 -14.29
CA PHE A 131 -10.01 11.80 -14.47
C PHE A 131 -10.67 11.47 -13.13
N ASP A 132 -11.86 12.00 -12.90
CA ASP A 132 -12.71 11.68 -11.75
C ASP A 132 -13.80 10.67 -12.14
N PRO A 133 -13.71 9.40 -11.71
CA PRO A 133 -14.75 8.41 -12.01
C PRO A 133 -16.02 8.60 -11.18
N LYS A 134 -15.99 9.48 -10.17
CA LYS A 134 -17.13 9.68 -9.28
C LYS A 134 -18.28 10.35 -10.00
N GLY A 135 -19.45 9.74 -9.93
CA GLY A 135 -20.66 10.24 -10.58
C GLY A 135 -20.75 9.99 -12.09
N LYS A 136 -19.77 9.28 -12.67
CA LYS A 136 -19.78 8.87 -14.08
C LYS A 136 -20.52 7.55 -14.27
N SER A 137 -21.16 7.39 -15.44
CA SER A 137 -21.77 6.12 -15.83
C SER A 137 -20.73 5.04 -16.13
N ASP A 138 -21.15 3.77 -16.14
CA ASP A 138 -20.27 2.66 -16.52
C ASP A 138 -19.77 2.80 -17.97
N ASP A 139 -20.60 3.33 -18.85
CA ASP A 139 -20.27 3.55 -20.27
C ASP A 139 -19.25 4.70 -20.42
N GLU A 140 -19.37 5.78 -19.67
CA GLU A 140 -18.39 6.87 -19.63
C GLU A 140 -17.03 6.36 -19.13
N ILE A 141 -17.02 5.60 -18.01
CA ILE A 141 -15.81 5.02 -17.45
C ILE A 141 -15.18 4.02 -18.43
N MET A 142 -15.96 3.22 -19.12
CA MET A 142 -15.48 2.30 -20.15
C MET A 142 -14.82 3.07 -21.31
N ARG A 143 -15.47 4.11 -21.83
CA ARG A 143 -14.90 4.94 -22.92
C ARG A 143 -13.60 5.60 -22.49
N PHE A 144 -13.56 6.15 -21.27
CA PHE A 144 -12.32 6.70 -20.71
C PHE A 144 -11.22 5.65 -20.60
N CYS A 145 -11.49 4.48 -20.01
CA CYS A 145 -10.53 3.38 -19.87
C CYS A 145 -9.99 2.91 -21.23
N HIS A 146 -10.84 2.84 -22.25
CA HIS A 146 -10.43 2.48 -23.60
C HIS A 146 -9.51 3.53 -24.22
N ALA A 147 -9.85 4.81 -24.10
CA ALA A 147 -9.02 5.91 -24.58
C ALA A 147 -7.65 5.95 -23.85
N PHE A 148 -7.66 5.79 -22.53
CA PHE A 148 -6.44 5.73 -21.71
C PHE A 148 -5.54 4.55 -22.11
N MET A 149 -6.12 3.36 -22.28
CA MET A 149 -5.34 2.16 -22.66
C MET A 149 -4.81 2.22 -24.09
N THR A 150 -5.47 2.94 -25.00
CA THR A 150 -4.99 3.12 -26.37
C THR A 150 -3.60 3.75 -26.43
N GLU A 151 -3.30 4.66 -25.50
CA GLU A 151 -1.96 5.23 -25.36
C GLU A 151 -1.05 4.36 -24.47
N LEU A 152 -1.54 3.93 -23.31
CA LEU A 152 -0.74 3.19 -22.34
C LEU A 152 -0.24 1.83 -22.86
N CYS A 153 -0.99 1.15 -23.74
CA CYS A 153 -0.65 -0.18 -24.24
C CYS A 153 0.71 -0.28 -24.96
N ARG A 154 1.27 0.86 -25.39
CA ARG A 154 2.59 0.93 -26.04
C ARG A 154 3.75 0.77 -25.05
N HIS A 155 3.49 0.96 -23.78
CA HIS A 155 4.49 1.10 -22.72
C HIS A 155 4.41 0.02 -21.66
N ILE A 156 3.39 -0.84 -21.70
CA ILE A 156 3.16 -1.90 -20.72
C ILE A 156 3.14 -3.28 -21.37
N GLY A 157 3.31 -4.29 -20.55
CA GLY A 157 3.29 -5.69 -21.00
C GLY A 157 3.68 -6.64 -19.85
N PRO A 158 3.46 -7.95 -20.01
CA PRO A 158 3.66 -8.94 -18.95
C PRO A 158 5.12 -9.06 -18.47
N ASN A 159 6.09 -8.63 -19.30
CA ASN A 159 7.52 -8.69 -19.00
C ASN A 159 8.18 -7.30 -18.90
N THR A 160 7.41 -6.23 -19.02
CA THR A 160 7.94 -4.86 -19.03
C THR A 160 7.37 -4.04 -17.88
N ASP A 161 6.04 -3.92 -17.84
CA ASP A 161 5.33 -3.07 -16.89
C ASP A 161 3.91 -3.60 -16.67
N ILE A 162 3.56 -3.89 -15.43
CA ILE A 162 2.32 -4.56 -15.07
C ILE A 162 1.52 -3.68 -14.09
N PRO A 163 0.63 -2.80 -14.59
CA PRO A 163 -0.22 -1.99 -13.74
C PRO A 163 -1.22 -2.81 -12.91
N ALA A 164 -1.73 -2.18 -11.86
CA ALA A 164 -2.78 -2.70 -10.99
C ALA A 164 -3.83 -1.62 -10.70
N GLY A 165 -4.84 -1.93 -9.89
CA GLY A 165 -5.76 -0.95 -9.36
C GLY A 165 -5.15 -0.11 -8.23
N ASP A 166 -5.74 1.07 -8.03
CA ASP A 166 -5.50 2.02 -6.94
C ASP A 166 -6.77 2.88 -6.76
N ILE A 167 -6.71 4.02 -6.10
CA ILE A 167 -7.87 4.93 -5.94
C ILE A 167 -8.53 5.22 -7.29
N GLY A 168 -9.83 5.02 -7.38
CA GLY A 168 -10.63 5.21 -8.61
C GLY A 168 -10.44 4.15 -9.69
N VAL A 169 -9.66 3.10 -9.43
CA VAL A 169 -9.44 1.97 -10.35
C VAL A 169 -9.64 0.65 -9.61
N GLY A 170 -10.83 0.12 -9.67
CA GLY A 170 -11.22 -1.17 -9.11
C GLY A 170 -11.28 -2.28 -10.17
N ALA A 171 -11.98 -3.36 -9.80
CA ALA A 171 -12.13 -4.52 -10.69
C ALA A 171 -12.83 -4.19 -12.02
N ARG A 172 -13.80 -3.26 -12.01
CA ARG A 172 -14.50 -2.77 -13.20
C ARG A 172 -13.54 -2.10 -14.17
N GLU A 173 -12.78 -1.12 -13.70
CA GLU A 173 -11.81 -0.37 -14.51
C GLU A 173 -10.71 -1.30 -15.03
N ILE A 174 -10.19 -2.20 -14.20
CA ILE A 174 -9.22 -3.23 -14.63
C ILE A 174 -9.82 -4.09 -15.75
N GLY A 175 -11.09 -4.43 -15.67
CA GLY A 175 -11.79 -5.17 -16.73
C GLY A 175 -11.81 -4.42 -18.06
N PHE A 176 -12.20 -3.16 -18.05
CA PHE A 176 -12.24 -2.31 -19.25
C PHE A 176 -10.85 -2.08 -19.84
N LEU A 177 -9.86 -1.81 -18.99
CA LEU A 177 -8.46 -1.64 -19.39
C LEU A 177 -7.89 -2.92 -20.00
N PHE A 178 -8.11 -4.08 -19.38
CA PHE A 178 -7.62 -5.36 -19.89
C PHE A 178 -8.29 -5.75 -21.20
N GLY A 179 -9.61 -5.55 -21.30
CA GLY A 179 -10.35 -5.81 -22.54
C GLY A 179 -9.81 -5.03 -23.73
N MET A 180 -9.51 -3.74 -23.52
CA MET A 180 -8.93 -2.88 -24.57
C MET A 180 -7.49 -3.26 -24.91
N TYR A 181 -6.64 -3.53 -23.90
CA TYR A 181 -5.28 -4.04 -24.13
C TYR A 181 -5.29 -5.30 -24.99
N LYS A 182 -6.09 -6.31 -24.58
CA LYS A 182 -6.27 -7.57 -25.31
C LYS A 182 -6.69 -7.32 -26.76
N LYS A 183 -7.61 -6.39 -26.99
CA LYS A 183 -8.08 -6.06 -28.34
C LYS A 183 -6.99 -5.44 -29.23
N ILE A 184 -6.22 -4.48 -28.67
CA ILE A 184 -5.16 -3.79 -29.43
C ILE A 184 -3.98 -4.72 -29.71
N ARG A 185 -3.53 -5.46 -28.70
CA ARG A 185 -2.34 -6.32 -28.78
C ARG A 185 -2.62 -7.68 -29.43
N ASN A 186 -3.89 -8.08 -29.49
CA ASN A 186 -4.34 -9.44 -29.88
C ASN A 186 -3.65 -10.54 -29.06
N GLU A 187 -3.46 -10.28 -27.74
CA GLU A 187 -2.77 -11.16 -26.80
C GLU A 187 -3.58 -11.32 -25.51
N PHE A 188 -3.63 -12.52 -24.96
CA PHE A 188 -4.14 -12.79 -23.63
C PHE A 188 -2.96 -13.08 -22.69
N THR A 189 -2.50 -12.06 -21.95
CA THR A 189 -1.30 -12.12 -21.12
C THR A 189 -1.57 -11.66 -19.68
N GLY A 190 -0.55 -11.78 -18.82
CA GLY A 190 -0.59 -11.30 -17.44
C GLY A 190 -0.29 -9.80 -17.27
N VAL A 191 -0.70 -8.95 -18.19
CA VAL A 191 -0.33 -7.52 -18.24
C VAL A 191 -0.90 -6.65 -17.15
N LEU A 192 -2.00 -6.98 -16.55
CA LEU A 192 -2.64 -6.27 -15.45
C LEU A 192 -2.87 -7.22 -14.28
N THR A 193 -2.88 -6.70 -13.05
CA THR A 193 -3.32 -7.48 -11.88
C THR A 193 -4.57 -6.86 -11.23
N GLY A 194 -5.28 -7.67 -10.45
CA GLY A 194 -6.62 -7.35 -9.97
C GLY A 194 -7.70 -7.78 -10.95
N LYS A 195 -7.39 -8.74 -11.82
CA LYS A 195 -8.33 -9.32 -12.77
C LYS A 195 -9.41 -10.16 -12.08
N GLY A 196 -10.52 -10.37 -12.76
CA GLY A 196 -11.56 -11.31 -12.32
C GLY A 196 -11.05 -12.75 -12.33
N LEU A 197 -11.55 -13.58 -11.42
CA LEU A 197 -11.11 -14.98 -11.26
C LEU A 197 -11.27 -15.82 -12.53
N SER A 198 -12.31 -15.56 -13.32
CA SER A 198 -12.57 -16.27 -14.57
C SER A 198 -11.63 -15.94 -15.73
N TRP A 199 -10.77 -14.92 -15.57
CA TRP A 199 -9.88 -14.47 -16.62
C TRP A 199 -8.50 -14.05 -16.11
N GLY A 200 -7.97 -14.77 -15.13
CA GLY A 200 -6.58 -14.72 -14.68
C GLY A 200 -6.34 -13.99 -13.37
N GLY A 201 -7.39 -13.66 -12.62
CA GLY A 201 -7.28 -13.11 -11.27
C GLY A 201 -6.84 -14.15 -10.23
N SER A 202 -6.37 -13.68 -9.09
CA SER A 202 -5.96 -14.50 -7.96
C SER A 202 -6.97 -14.46 -6.82
N LEU A 203 -7.20 -15.59 -6.19
CA LEU A 203 -7.85 -15.67 -4.87
C LEU A 203 -7.03 -14.88 -3.83
N ILE A 204 -7.64 -14.55 -2.71
CA ILE A 204 -7.04 -13.77 -1.60
C ILE A 204 -6.70 -12.30 -1.99
N ARG A 205 -6.89 -11.86 -3.23
CA ARG A 205 -6.53 -10.49 -3.63
C ARG A 205 -7.33 -9.40 -2.86
N PRO A 206 -8.65 -9.55 -2.63
CA PRO A 206 -9.40 -8.61 -1.80
C PRO A 206 -8.93 -8.57 -0.35
N GLU A 207 -8.60 -9.72 0.21
CA GLU A 207 -8.21 -9.90 1.61
C GLU A 207 -6.76 -9.48 1.88
N ALA A 208 -5.93 -9.52 0.86
CA ALA A 208 -4.47 -9.55 0.96
C ALA A 208 -3.85 -8.42 1.77
N THR A 209 -4.35 -7.20 1.66
CA THR A 209 -3.78 -6.06 2.39
C THR A 209 -4.09 -6.17 3.88
N GLY A 210 -5.34 -6.43 4.25
CA GLY A 210 -5.75 -6.64 5.65
C GLY A 210 -5.07 -7.85 6.26
N TYR A 211 -5.08 -8.98 5.57
CA TYR A 211 -4.40 -10.20 6.03
C TYR A 211 -2.90 -9.99 6.20
N GLY A 212 -2.26 -9.35 5.23
CA GLY A 212 -0.83 -9.05 5.29
C GLY A 212 -0.46 -8.18 6.48
N THR A 213 -1.26 -7.13 6.75
CA THR A 213 -1.06 -6.26 7.91
C THR A 213 -1.09 -7.05 9.23
N VAL A 214 -2.04 -7.96 9.37
CA VAL A 214 -2.16 -8.78 10.57
C VAL A 214 -1.06 -9.84 10.66
N TYR A 215 -0.64 -10.46 9.54
CA TYR A 215 0.49 -11.38 9.53
C TYR A 215 1.80 -10.71 9.92
N PHE A 216 2.03 -9.49 9.44
CA PHE A 216 3.20 -8.71 9.83
C PHE A 216 3.16 -8.37 11.33
N ALA A 217 2.01 -7.89 11.83
CA ALA A 217 1.82 -7.62 13.25
C ALA A 217 1.99 -8.86 14.13
N ASP A 218 1.53 -10.05 13.69
CA ASP A 218 1.74 -11.32 14.38
C ASP A 218 3.24 -11.67 14.47
N SER A 219 4.01 -11.41 13.40
CA SER A 219 5.46 -11.58 13.43
C SER A 219 6.14 -10.62 14.41
N MET A 220 5.69 -9.34 14.45
CA MET A 220 6.18 -8.36 15.44
C MET A 220 5.91 -8.82 16.88
N LEU A 221 4.68 -9.26 17.17
CA LEU A 221 4.30 -9.74 18.51
C LEU A 221 5.18 -10.92 18.96
N LYS A 222 5.49 -11.85 18.05
CA LYS A 222 6.37 -12.99 18.35
C LYS A 222 7.77 -12.59 18.80
N THR A 223 8.30 -11.43 18.39
CA THR A 223 9.58 -10.92 18.89
C THR A 223 9.54 -10.60 20.39
N LYS A 224 8.36 -10.46 20.95
CA LYS A 224 8.11 -10.22 22.39
C LYS A 224 7.46 -11.42 23.08
N ASN A 225 7.43 -12.59 22.43
CA ASN A 225 6.73 -13.79 22.89
C ASN A 225 5.21 -13.56 23.11
N GLU A 226 4.62 -12.69 22.34
CA GLU A 226 3.21 -12.35 22.33
C GLU A 226 2.52 -12.90 21.08
N THR A 227 1.18 -12.99 21.12
CA THR A 227 0.33 -13.39 19.98
C THR A 227 -0.93 -12.54 19.96
N PHE A 228 -1.78 -12.69 18.95
CA PHE A 228 -3.11 -12.05 18.93
C PHE A 228 -4.11 -12.69 19.91
N GLU A 229 -3.86 -13.92 20.37
CA GLU A 229 -4.79 -14.63 21.28
C GLU A 229 -5.10 -13.81 22.51
N GLY A 230 -6.40 -13.52 22.73
CA GLY A 230 -6.90 -12.73 23.85
C GLY A 230 -6.59 -11.24 23.81
N LYS A 231 -5.92 -10.71 22.78
CA LYS A 231 -5.59 -9.29 22.65
C LYS A 231 -6.77 -8.46 22.18
N LYS A 232 -6.89 -7.26 22.73
CA LYS A 232 -7.84 -6.23 22.31
C LYS A 232 -7.27 -5.41 21.15
N VAL A 233 -7.98 -5.34 20.05
CA VAL A 233 -7.52 -4.70 18.82
C VAL A 233 -8.43 -3.55 18.43
N VAL A 234 -7.85 -2.39 18.21
CA VAL A 234 -8.54 -1.20 17.68
C VAL A 234 -8.18 -1.06 16.20
N ILE A 235 -9.20 -0.95 15.35
CA ILE A 235 -9.04 -0.82 13.90
C ILE A 235 -9.78 0.45 13.45
N SER A 236 -9.12 1.30 12.67
CA SER A 236 -9.79 2.38 11.95
C SER A 236 -10.21 1.95 10.54
N GLY A 237 -11.17 2.66 9.98
CA GLY A 237 -11.75 2.31 8.70
C GLY A 237 -12.87 1.26 8.80
N SER A 238 -13.58 1.10 7.71
CA SER A 238 -14.61 0.06 7.49
C SER A 238 -14.65 -0.37 6.03
N GLY A 239 -13.60 -0.02 5.27
CA GLY A 239 -13.37 -0.48 3.91
C GLY A 239 -12.69 -1.83 3.86
N ASN A 240 -12.25 -2.21 2.66
CA ASN A 240 -11.66 -3.52 2.38
C ASN A 240 -10.52 -3.91 3.34
N VAL A 241 -9.56 -3.02 3.55
CA VAL A 241 -8.41 -3.31 4.42
C VAL A 241 -8.84 -3.56 5.87
N ALA A 242 -9.70 -2.70 6.42
CA ALA A 242 -10.18 -2.81 7.79
C ALA A 242 -11.05 -4.07 8.01
N GLN A 243 -11.94 -4.40 7.06
CA GLN A 243 -12.80 -5.58 7.12
C GLN A 243 -11.97 -6.87 7.18
N TYR A 244 -10.99 -7.01 6.30
CA TYR A 244 -10.17 -8.22 6.26
C TYR A 244 -9.06 -8.24 7.32
N ALA A 245 -8.60 -7.09 7.81
CA ALA A 245 -7.78 -7.06 9.02
C ALA A 245 -8.58 -7.57 10.22
N ALA A 246 -9.83 -7.10 10.40
CA ALA A 246 -10.71 -7.58 11.45
C ALA A 246 -10.96 -9.10 11.35
N GLU A 247 -11.29 -9.61 10.16
CA GLU A 247 -11.48 -11.05 9.92
C GLU A 247 -10.25 -11.87 10.33
N LYS A 248 -9.05 -11.42 9.93
CA LYS A 248 -7.82 -12.15 10.25
C LYS A 248 -7.47 -12.06 11.74
N VAL A 249 -7.73 -10.92 12.40
CA VAL A 249 -7.59 -10.78 13.86
C VAL A 249 -8.46 -11.79 14.60
N LEU A 250 -9.74 -11.92 14.19
CA LEU A 250 -10.66 -12.91 14.77
C LEU A 250 -10.14 -14.34 14.59
N HIS A 251 -9.65 -14.69 13.39
CA HIS A 251 -9.06 -16.00 13.12
C HIS A 251 -7.81 -16.30 13.97
N LEU A 252 -7.12 -15.28 14.46
CA LEU A 252 -5.95 -15.44 15.36
C LEU A 252 -6.30 -15.31 16.85
N GLY A 253 -7.59 -15.29 17.20
CA GLY A 253 -8.06 -15.27 18.58
C GLY A 253 -8.07 -13.90 19.24
N GLY A 254 -7.88 -12.82 18.47
CA GLY A 254 -7.98 -11.45 18.97
C GLY A 254 -9.42 -10.94 19.02
N THR A 255 -9.66 -9.90 19.81
CA THR A 255 -10.97 -9.25 19.96
C THR A 255 -10.94 -7.88 19.26
N VAL A 256 -11.71 -7.69 18.22
CA VAL A 256 -11.84 -6.40 17.51
C VAL A 256 -12.85 -5.52 18.25
N LEU A 257 -12.43 -4.33 18.66
CA LEU A 257 -13.27 -3.41 19.45
C LEU A 257 -13.91 -2.30 18.62
N THR A 258 -13.27 -1.88 17.52
CA THR A 258 -13.71 -0.68 16.77
C THR A 258 -13.61 -0.88 15.26
N LEU A 259 -14.48 -0.19 14.54
CA LEU A 259 -14.36 0.13 13.12
C LEU A 259 -14.83 1.58 12.93
N SER A 260 -14.36 2.27 11.88
CA SER A 260 -14.69 3.68 11.67
C SER A 260 -15.00 4.03 10.22
N ASP A 261 -15.64 5.16 10.01
CA ASP A 261 -15.69 5.85 8.72
C ASP A 261 -15.55 7.37 8.91
N SER A 262 -15.74 8.16 7.86
CA SER A 262 -15.62 9.62 7.94
C SER A 262 -16.65 10.30 8.85
N GLY A 263 -17.64 9.57 9.36
CA GLY A 263 -18.64 10.06 10.32
C GLY A 263 -18.27 9.86 11.78
N GLY A 264 -17.29 8.98 12.07
CA GLY A 264 -16.87 8.60 13.42
C GLY A 264 -16.54 7.13 13.52
N PHE A 265 -16.53 6.59 14.73
CA PHE A 265 -16.23 5.18 14.96
C PHE A 265 -17.26 4.49 15.86
N ILE A 266 -17.42 3.19 15.70
CA ILE A 266 -18.16 2.32 16.62
C ILE A 266 -17.19 1.71 17.65
N TYR A 267 -17.63 1.65 18.88
CA TYR A 267 -16.97 0.92 19.95
C TYR A 267 -17.91 -0.16 20.48
N ASP A 268 -17.53 -1.41 20.27
CA ASP A 268 -18.26 -2.57 20.78
C ASP A 268 -17.40 -3.22 21.89
N LYS A 269 -17.78 -2.96 23.16
CA LYS A 269 -17.06 -3.47 24.33
C LYS A 269 -17.07 -4.99 24.45
N ASP A 270 -18.07 -5.63 23.86
CA ASP A 270 -18.23 -7.10 23.84
C ASP A 270 -17.46 -7.74 22.67
N GLY A 271 -16.87 -6.92 21.82
CA GLY A 271 -16.14 -7.32 20.60
C GLY A 271 -17.04 -7.50 19.39
N ILE A 272 -16.44 -7.22 18.22
CA ILE A 272 -17.04 -7.47 16.91
C ILE A 272 -16.67 -8.89 16.50
N ASP A 273 -17.59 -9.82 16.61
CA ASP A 273 -17.43 -11.21 16.17
C ASP A 273 -17.66 -11.37 14.64
N GLU A 274 -17.55 -12.61 14.13
CA GLU A 274 -17.73 -12.90 12.70
C GLU A 274 -19.12 -12.50 12.19
N GLY A 275 -20.17 -12.69 12.98
CA GLY A 275 -21.55 -12.33 12.61
C GLY A 275 -21.76 -10.82 12.54
N LYS A 276 -21.17 -10.09 13.48
CA LYS A 276 -21.16 -8.62 13.51
C LYS A 276 -20.33 -8.06 12.36
N LEU A 277 -19.18 -8.67 12.07
CA LEU A 277 -18.34 -8.29 10.94
C LEU A 277 -19.04 -8.53 9.60
N ALA A 278 -19.71 -9.67 9.44
CA ALA A 278 -20.53 -9.95 8.24
C ALA A 278 -21.61 -8.88 8.03
N TYR A 279 -22.24 -8.40 9.11
CA TYR A 279 -23.17 -7.27 9.01
C TYR A 279 -22.50 -5.98 8.55
N VAL A 280 -21.31 -5.67 9.05
CA VAL A 280 -20.54 -4.49 8.60
C VAL A 280 -20.21 -4.62 7.11
N MET A 281 -19.78 -5.79 6.66
CA MET A 281 -19.48 -6.06 5.24
C MET A 281 -20.73 -5.84 4.36
N GLU A 282 -21.87 -6.37 4.77
CA GLU A 282 -23.14 -6.15 4.06
C GLU A 282 -23.54 -4.67 4.03
N LEU A 283 -23.42 -3.98 5.17
CA LEU A 283 -23.74 -2.56 5.30
C LEU A 283 -22.85 -1.70 4.38
N LYS A 284 -21.55 -1.95 4.38
CA LYS A 284 -20.59 -1.10 3.64
C LYS A 284 -20.50 -1.44 2.16
N ASN A 285 -20.46 -2.73 1.81
CA ASN A 285 -20.15 -3.16 0.45
C ASN A 285 -21.40 -3.19 -0.43
N ASN A 286 -22.54 -3.61 0.12
CA ASN A 286 -23.79 -3.76 -0.64
C ASN A 286 -24.74 -2.57 -0.46
N LYS A 287 -25.00 -2.19 0.79
CA LYS A 287 -25.96 -1.09 1.10
C LYS A 287 -25.32 0.29 0.99
N ARG A 288 -23.97 0.40 0.98
CA ARG A 288 -23.21 1.66 1.01
C ARG A 288 -23.60 2.57 2.17
N GLY A 289 -24.03 1.98 3.29
CA GLY A 289 -24.46 2.65 4.51
C GLY A 289 -23.29 3.23 5.32
N ARG A 290 -23.63 3.89 6.41
CA ARG A 290 -22.68 4.47 7.36
C ARG A 290 -22.41 3.53 8.52
N ILE A 291 -21.19 3.56 9.06
CA ILE A 291 -20.84 2.71 10.22
C ILE A 291 -21.71 3.01 11.45
N SER A 292 -22.25 4.23 11.55
CA SER A 292 -23.19 4.61 12.62
C SER A 292 -24.46 3.75 12.67
N GLU A 293 -24.88 3.15 11.55
CA GLU A 293 -26.06 2.28 11.49
C GLU A 293 -25.84 0.92 12.20
N TYR A 294 -24.59 0.63 12.58
CA TYR A 294 -24.25 -0.58 13.35
C TYR A 294 -24.96 -0.61 14.70
N VAL A 295 -25.05 0.52 15.40
CA VAL A 295 -25.67 0.59 16.74
C VAL A 295 -27.17 0.43 16.70
N ASP A 296 -27.82 0.64 15.56
CA ASP A 296 -29.27 0.35 15.38
C ASP A 296 -29.55 -1.16 15.51
N LYS A 297 -28.59 -1.98 15.06
CA LYS A 297 -28.70 -3.45 15.13
C LYS A 297 -28.08 -4.02 16.41
N TYR A 298 -27.03 -3.39 16.91
CA TYR A 298 -26.28 -3.81 18.11
C TYR A 298 -26.26 -2.68 19.15
N PRO A 299 -27.35 -2.49 19.92
CA PRO A 299 -27.51 -1.36 20.84
C PRO A 299 -26.56 -1.36 22.05
N SER A 300 -25.84 -2.46 22.29
CA SER A 300 -24.77 -2.52 23.32
C SER A 300 -23.48 -1.81 22.89
N ALA A 301 -23.33 -1.52 21.61
CA ALA A 301 -22.22 -0.76 21.07
C ALA A 301 -22.50 0.74 21.11
N GLU A 302 -21.44 1.54 21.11
CA GLU A 302 -21.50 2.99 21.12
C GLU A 302 -21.01 3.54 19.77
N PHE A 303 -21.62 4.67 19.31
CA PHE A 303 -21.13 5.42 18.15
C PHE A 303 -20.59 6.78 18.61
N HIS A 304 -19.33 7.03 18.33
CA HIS A 304 -18.60 8.26 18.65
C HIS A 304 -18.49 9.13 17.39
N LYS A 305 -19.42 10.08 17.28
CA LYS A 305 -19.53 10.95 16.09
C LYS A 305 -18.35 11.92 15.98
N GLY A 306 -17.69 11.93 14.82
CA GLY A 306 -16.61 12.86 14.49
C GLY A 306 -15.30 12.59 15.24
N GLU A 307 -15.20 11.46 15.96
CA GLU A 307 -14.01 11.07 16.70
C GLU A 307 -13.26 9.91 16.01
N THR A 308 -11.99 9.74 16.40
CA THR A 308 -11.13 8.62 15.98
C THR A 308 -10.99 7.62 17.14
N PRO A 309 -10.71 6.33 16.87
CA PRO A 309 -10.74 5.28 17.88
C PRO A 309 -9.51 5.23 18.80
N TRP A 310 -8.54 6.12 18.63
CA TRP A 310 -7.22 6.01 19.25
C TRP A 310 -7.17 6.24 20.77
N LYS A 311 -8.27 6.69 21.37
CA LYS A 311 -8.41 6.81 22.82
C LYS A 311 -8.95 5.55 23.50
N VAL A 312 -9.43 4.58 22.74
CA VAL A 312 -9.91 3.29 23.25
C VAL A 312 -8.71 2.46 23.72
N ALA A 313 -8.81 1.92 24.94
CA ALA A 313 -7.76 1.06 25.50
C ALA A 313 -7.66 -0.25 24.71
N CYS A 314 -6.45 -0.54 24.20
CA CYS A 314 -6.18 -1.72 23.40
C CYS A 314 -4.74 -2.20 23.56
N ASP A 315 -4.49 -3.44 23.17
CA ASP A 315 -3.14 -4.00 23.07
C ASP A 315 -2.51 -3.68 21.70
N ILE A 316 -3.32 -3.67 20.64
CA ILE A 316 -2.85 -3.52 19.25
C ILE A 316 -3.72 -2.50 18.52
N ALA A 317 -3.09 -1.61 17.76
CA ALA A 317 -3.78 -0.65 16.90
C ALA A 317 -3.43 -0.89 15.43
N LEU A 318 -4.46 -0.95 14.56
CA LEU A 318 -4.34 -1.15 13.13
C LEU A 318 -4.97 0.03 12.38
N PRO A 319 -4.20 1.07 12.03
CA PRO A 319 -4.69 2.19 11.23
C PRO A 319 -4.94 1.73 9.78
N CYS A 320 -6.23 1.60 9.40
CA CYS A 320 -6.66 1.02 8.12
C CYS A 320 -7.57 1.95 7.30
N ALA A 321 -7.69 3.23 7.67
CA ALA A 321 -8.60 4.16 7.00
C ALA A 321 -7.89 5.05 5.99
N THR A 322 -7.26 6.14 6.45
CA THR A 322 -6.74 7.19 5.58
C THR A 322 -5.38 7.72 6.02
N GLN A 323 -4.72 8.44 5.10
CA GLN A 323 -3.48 9.14 5.38
C GLN A 323 -3.66 10.16 6.53
N ASN A 324 -2.65 10.28 7.41
CA ASN A 324 -2.56 11.24 8.52
C ASN A 324 -3.74 11.17 9.51
N GLU A 325 -4.36 10.01 9.70
CA GLU A 325 -5.45 9.82 10.64
C GLU A 325 -5.01 9.63 12.10
N LEU A 326 -3.71 9.35 12.33
CA LEU A 326 -3.12 9.11 13.64
C LEU A 326 -2.01 10.13 13.87
N ASP A 327 -2.31 11.16 14.66
CA ASP A 327 -1.39 12.23 15.00
C ASP A 327 -0.60 11.97 16.30
N GLY A 328 0.26 12.90 16.70
CA GLY A 328 1.09 12.76 17.89
C GLY A 328 0.27 12.63 19.21
N ASP A 329 -0.89 13.25 19.30
CA ASP A 329 -1.73 13.16 20.49
C ASP A 329 -2.47 11.81 20.54
N ALA A 330 -2.91 11.30 19.40
CA ALA A 330 -3.44 9.95 19.28
C ALA A 330 -2.39 8.89 19.65
N ALA A 331 -1.15 9.06 19.19
CA ALA A 331 -0.05 8.17 19.56
C ALA A 331 0.22 8.16 21.06
N LYS A 332 0.28 9.33 21.71
CA LYS A 332 0.43 9.44 23.17
C LYS A 332 -0.73 8.78 23.92
N ALA A 333 -1.97 8.89 23.40
CA ALA A 333 -3.13 8.24 24.01
C ALA A 333 -3.02 6.71 23.93
N LEU A 334 -2.64 6.15 22.76
CA LEU A 334 -2.39 4.71 22.59
C LEU A 334 -1.31 4.20 23.55
N ILE A 335 -0.16 4.90 23.63
CA ILE A 335 0.93 4.57 24.55
C ILE A 335 0.47 4.56 26.00
N LYS A 336 -0.22 5.62 26.42
CA LYS A 336 -0.75 5.75 27.79
C LYS A 336 -1.75 4.64 28.12
N ASN A 337 -2.52 4.19 27.16
CA ASN A 337 -3.56 3.16 27.33
C ASN A 337 -3.01 1.73 27.22
N GLY A 338 -1.69 1.56 27.08
CA GLY A 338 -1.04 0.25 27.12
C GLY A 338 -0.92 -0.46 25.78
N CYS A 339 -1.08 0.25 24.66
CA CYS A 339 -0.85 -0.32 23.32
C CYS A 339 0.61 -0.78 23.17
N ILE A 340 0.82 -2.02 22.75
CA ILE A 340 2.15 -2.64 22.59
C ILE A 340 2.60 -2.70 21.13
N ALA A 341 1.67 -2.64 20.19
CA ALA A 341 1.98 -2.73 18.75
C ALA A 341 1.04 -1.88 17.89
N VAL A 342 1.61 -1.21 16.92
CA VAL A 342 0.90 -0.46 15.87
C VAL A 342 1.38 -0.96 14.51
N ALA A 343 0.48 -1.40 13.64
CA ALA A 343 0.82 -1.82 12.28
C ALA A 343 -0.10 -1.14 11.25
N GLU A 344 0.50 -0.39 10.34
CA GLU A 344 -0.23 0.42 9.36
C GLU A 344 -0.83 -0.42 8.23
N GLY A 345 -2.16 -0.48 8.15
CA GLY A 345 -2.88 -1.07 7.01
C GLY A 345 -3.11 -0.08 5.88
N ALA A 346 -3.30 1.20 6.21
CA ALA A 346 -3.37 2.28 5.23
C ALA A 346 -1.97 2.75 4.77
N ASN A 347 -1.92 3.61 3.75
CA ASN A 347 -0.68 4.26 3.36
C ASN A 347 -0.49 5.54 4.17
N MET A 348 0.62 5.63 4.90
CA MET A 348 1.01 6.76 5.74
C MET A 348 -0.11 7.28 6.66
N PRO A 349 -0.76 6.44 7.47
CA PRO A 349 -1.81 6.88 8.37
C PRO A 349 -1.28 7.63 9.59
N SER A 350 -0.03 7.38 9.99
CA SER A 350 0.62 8.05 11.13
C SER A 350 1.40 9.28 10.68
N THR A 351 1.28 10.38 11.44
CA THR A 351 2.10 11.58 11.21
C THR A 351 3.54 11.36 11.71
N PRO A 352 4.53 12.15 11.25
CA PRO A 352 5.91 12.05 11.77
C PRO A 352 5.98 12.16 13.29
N GLU A 353 5.19 13.03 13.91
CA GLU A 353 5.14 13.20 15.37
C GLU A 353 4.64 11.92 16.06
N ALA A 354 3.68 11.22 15.45
CA ALA A 354 3.19 9.95 15.96
C ALA A 354 4.26 8.86 15.89
N ILE A 355 4.96 8.77 14.77
CA ILE A 355 6.06 7.82 14.56
C ILE A 355 7.17 8.04 15.59
N HIS A 356 7.59 9.30 15.81
CA HIS A 356 8.58 9.64 16.83
C HIS A 356 8.11 9.22 18.22
N ALA A 357 6.83 9.49 18.58
CA ALA A 357 6.31 9.11 19.89
C ALA A 357 6.34 7.57 20.10
N PHE A 358 6.04 6.78 19.07
CA PHE A 358 6.12 5.32 19.15
C PHE A 358 7.56 4.82 19.31
N HIS A 359 8.52 5.41 18.59
CA HIS A 359 9.94 5.08 18.71
C HIS A 359 10.48 5.42 20.09
N ASP A 360 10.18 6.62 20.62
CA ASP A 360 10.62 7.07 21.95
C ASP A 360 10.08 6.16 23.06
N ALA A 361 8.86 5.69 22.91
CA ALA A 361 8.22 4.75 23.83
C ALA A 361 8.63 3.29 23.59
N LYS A 362 9.45 2.99 22.57
CA LYS A 362 9.87 1.65 22.16
C LYS A 362 8.69 0.69 21.91
N ILE A 363 7.58 1.21 21.39
CA ILE A 363 6.43 0.40 20.96
C ILE A 363 6.76 -0.23 19.61
N LEU A 364 6.30 -1.44 19.36
CA LEU A 364 6.40 -2.10 18.08
C LEU A 364 5.60 -1.30 17.03
N PHE A 365 6.27 -0.59 16.13
CA PHE A 365 5.63 0.23 15.10
C PHE A 365 6.06 -0.24 13.70
N ALA A 366 5.11 -0.64 12.87
CA ALA A 366 5.36 -1.07 11.50
C ALA A 366 4.84 -0.04 10.48
N PRO A 367 5.71 0.51 9.59
CA PRO A 367 5.30 1.42 8.54
C PRO A 367 4.51 0.70 7.44
N GLY A 368 3.57 1.40 6.83
CA GLY A 368 2.69 0.84 5.79
C GLY A 368 3.43 0.20 4.62
N LYS A 369 4.58 0.73 4.21
CA LYS A 369 5.39 0.12 3.13
C LYS A 369 5.82 -1.33 3.41
N ALA A 370 5.93 -1.72 4.67
CA ALA A 370 6.22 -3.10 5.09
C ALA A 370 4.93 -3.85 5.45
N SER A 371 4.15 -3.35 6.40
CA SER A 371 2.98 -4.06 6.94
C SER A 371 1.83 -4.24 5.96
N ASN A 372 1.55 -3.28 5.09
CA ASN A 372 0.46 -3.37 4.10
C ASN A 372 0.89 -3.94 2.74
N ALA A 373 2.10 -4.48 2.63
CA ALA A 373 2.62 -5.03 1.37
C ALA A 373 1.87 -6.29 0.88
N GLY A 374 0.97 -6.86 1.67
CA GLY A 374 0.19 -8.04 1.29
C GLY A 374 -0.57 -7.88 -0.03
N GLY A 375 -1.12 -6.70 -0.28
CA GLY A 375 -1.82 -6.41 -1.54
C GLY A 375 -0.93 -6.53 -2.78
N VAL A 376 0.26 -5.94 -2.75
CA VAL A 376 1.22 -6.06 -3.86
C VAL A 376 1.88 -7.44 -3.91
N ALA A 377 2.11 -8.08 -2.78
CA ALA A 377 2.59 -9.46 -2.73
C ALA A 377 1.62 -10.41 -3.47
N THR A 378 0.32 -10.33 -3.18
CA THR A 378 -0.68 -11.13 -3.88
C THR A 378 -0.80 -10.75 -5.36
N SER A 379 -0.59 -9.48 -5.72
CA SER A 379 -0.48 -9.09 -7.13
C SER A 379 0.71 -9.78 -7.82
N GLY A 380 1.86 -9.90 -7.15
CA GLY A 380 3.00 -10.67 -7.67
C GLY A 380 2.71 -12.18 -7.77
N LEU A 381 1.95 -12.73 -6.82
CA LEU A 381 1.47 -14.11 -6.93
C LEU A 381 0.49 -14.29 -8.11
N GLU A 382 -0.36 -13.30 -8.40
CA GLU A 382 -1.21 -13.30 -9.60
C GLU A 382 -0.35 -13.30 -10.88
N MET A 383 0.72 -12.49 -10.92
CA MET A 383 1.68 -12.49 -12.04
C MET A 383 2.29 -13.89 -12.24
N SER A 384 2.70 -14.55 -11.15
CA SER A 384 3.27 -15.90 -11.20
C SER A 384 2.27 -16.92 -11.74
N GLN A 385 1.03 -16.90 -11.25
CA GLN A 385 -0.05 -17.76 -11.75
C GLN A 385 -0.33 -17.51 -13.25
N ASN A 386 -0.32 -16.25 -13.69
CA ASN A 386 -0.52 -15.90 -15.09
C ASN A 386 0.62 -16.40 -15.99
N SER A 387 1.86 -16.27 -15.52
CA SER A 387 3.05 -16.76 -16.24
C SER A 387 3.02 -18.28 -16.43
N LEU A 388 2.60 -19.00 -15.39
CA LEU A 388 2.47 -20.46 -15.39
C LEU A 388 1.18 -20.94 -16.07
N ARG A 389 0.20 -20.06 -16.29
CA ARG A 389 -1.16 -20.36 -16.78
C ARG A 389 -1.92 -21.35 -15.88
N ILE A 390 -1.76 -21.21 -14.58
CA ILE A 390 -2.46 -21.99 -13.56
C ILE A 390 -3.15 -21.08 -12.55
N SER A 391 -4.08 -21.63 -11.78
CA SER A 391 -4.67 -20.99 -10.61
C SER A 391 -4.35 -21.80 -9.37
N TRP A 392 -3.91 -21.12 -8.33
CA TRP A 392 -3.69 -21.74 -7.02
C TRP A 392 -4.96 -21.68 -6.18
N THR A 393 -5.09 -22.63 -5.25
CA THR A 393 -6.18 -22.64 -4.27
C THR A 393 -6.05 -21.45 -3.30
N ARG A 394 -7.13 -21.18 -2.56
CA ARG A 394 -7.13 -20.13 -1.52
C ARG A 394 -6.03 -20.39 -0.48
N GLU A 395 -5.89 -21.63 -0.06
CA GLU A 395 -4.93 -22.07 0.95
C GLU A 395 -3.48 -21.91 0.45
N GLU A 396 -3.22 -22.23 -0.81
CA GLU A 396 -1.90 -22.05 -1.43
C GLU A 396 -1.51 -20.57 -1.51
N VAL A 397 -2.44 -19.71 -1.91
CA VAL A 397 -2.17 -18.25 -1.99
C VAL A 397 -1.99 -17.67 -0.60
N ASP A 398 -2.84 -18.01 0.38
CA ASP A 398 -2.75 -17.52 1.76
C ASP A 398 -1.45 -17.97 2.44
N LYS A 399 -1.06 -19.23 2.25
CA LYS A 399 0.23 -19.76 2.76
C LYS A 399 1.43 -18.99 2.20
N ARG A 400 1.42 -18.71 0.89
CA ARG A 400 2.49 -17.93 0.24
C ARG A 400 2.49 -16.48 0.73
N LEU A 401 1.32 -15.86 0.85
CA LEU A 401 1.18 -14.52 1.41
C LEU A 401 1.75 -14.43 2.81
N LYS A 402 1.38 -15.38 3.69
CA LYS A 402 1.92 -15.43 5.06
C LYS A 402 3.44 -15.59 5.08
N GLY A 403 4.01 -16.45 4.20
CA GLY A 403 5.45 -16.59 4.06
C GLY A 403 6.12 -15.28 3.63
N ILE A 404 5.62 -14.63 2.61
CA ILE A 404 6.15 -13.34 2.13
C ILE A 404 6.10 -12.28 3.24
N MET A 405 5.00 -12.19 4.01
CA MET A 405 4.90 -11.21 5.10
C MET A 405 5.90 -11.52 6.23
N SER A 406 6.19 -12.79 6.50
CA SER A 406 7.27 -13.17 7.41
C SER A 406 8.65 -12.77 6.89
N ASP A 407 8.93 -13.02 5.62
CA ASP A 407 10.21 -12.65 5.00
C ASP A 407 10.43 -11.12 5.00
N ILE A 408 9.36 -10.34 4.78
CA ILE A 408 9.41 -8.86 4.90
C ILE A 408 9.76 -8.46 6.33
N HIS A 409 9.10 -9.07 7.31
CA HIS A 409 9.36 -8.80 8.73
C HIS A 409 10.81 -9.11 9.08
N ASP A 410 11.31 -10.29 8.71
CA ASP A 410 12.66 -10.74 9.02
C ASP A 410 13.72 -9.82 8.39
N SER A 411 13.48 -9.38 7.15
CA SER A 411 14.33 -8.38 6.49
C SER A 411 14.31 -7.02 7.21
N CYS A 412 13.15 -6.60 7.71
CA CYS A 412 13.07 -5.35 8.49
C CYS A 412 13.81 -5.48 9.84
N VAL A 413 13.78 -6.63 10.48
CA VAL A 413 14.52 -6.90 11.73
C VAL A 413 16.02 -6.89 11.47
N GLU A 414 16.49 -7.58 10.41
CA GLU A 414 17.91 -7.66 10.03
C GLU A 414 18.58 -6.26 9.95
N TYR A 415 17.89 -5.28 9.36
CA TYR A 415 18.44 -3.94 9.16
C TYR A 415 17.95 -2.89 10.16
N GLY A 416 16.95 -3.22 10.97
CA GLY A 416 16.32 -2.28 11.90
C GLY A 416 16.63 -2.53 13.37
N GLU A 417 17.30 -3.63 13.74
CA GLU A 417 17.59 -3.93 15.13
C GLU A 417 18.63 -2.94 15.72
N GLU A 418 18.27 -2.34 16.86
CA GLU A 418 19.06 -1.39 17.61
C GLU A 418 18.85 -1.62 19.11
N ASP A 419 19.89 -2.08 19.83
CA ASP A 419 19.88 -2.22 21.29
C ASP A 419 18.63 -2.96 21.87
N GLY A 420 18.23 -4.06 21.22
CA GLY A 420 17.07 -4.86 21.64
C GLY A 420 15.70 -4.26 21.28
N TYR A 421 15.69 -3.24 20.43
CA TYR A 421 14.50 -2.65 19.81
C TYR A 421 14.63 -2.71 18.29
N CYS A 422 13.54 -3.05 17.60
CA CYS A 422 13.52 -3.02 16.15
C CYS A 422 12.86 -1.74 15.64
N ASN A 423 13.63 -0.90 14.97
CA ASN A 423 13.15 0.23 14.20
C ASN A 423 12.73 -0.25 12.81
N TYR A 424 11.46 -0.65 12.66
CA TYR A 424 10.92 -1.18 11.40
C TYR A 424 10.89 -0.17 10.26
N VAL A 425 10.85 1.14 10.54
CA VAL A 425 10.95 2.19 9.50
C VAL A 425 12.32 2.18 8.87
N LYS A 426 13.36 2.22 9.70
CA LYS A 426 14.76 2.11 9.26
C LYS A 426 15.00 0.77 8.55
N GLY A 427 14.55 -0.32 9.16
CA GLY A 427 14.68 -1.66 8.60
C GLY A 427 14.07 -1.80 7.21
N ALA A 428 12.83 -1.33 7.01
CA ALA A 428 12.16 -1.37 5.73
C ALA A 428 12.87 -0.54 4.65
N ASN A 429 13.32 0.67 4.99
CA ASN A 429 14.02 1.53 4.04
C ASN A 429 15.37 0.92 3.61
N ILE A 430 16.16 0.41 4.56
CA ILE A 430 17.48 -0.16 4.25
C ILE A 430 17.34 -1.50 3.53
N ALA A 431 16.48 -2.42 3.99
CA ALA A 431 16.24 -3.69 3.30
C ALA A 431 15.77 -3.49 1.85
N GLY A 432 14.82 -2.57 1.65
CA GLY A 432 14.35 -2.19 0.32
C GLY A 432 15.46 -1.62 -0.55
N PHE A 433 16.29 -0.73 0.01
CA PHE A 433 17.43 -0.14 -0.69
C PHE A 433 18.44 -1.21 -1.10
N VAL A 434 18.91 -2.04 -0.17
CA VAL A 434 19.97 -3.04 -0.40
C VAL A 434 19.63 -3.94 -1.57
N LYS A 435 18.43 -4.51 -1.59
CA LYS A 435 18.02 -5.41 -2.65
C LYS A 435 18.04 -4.77 -4.04
N VAL A 436 17.57 -3.54 -4.16
CA VAL A 436 17.58 -2.81 -5.44
C VAL A 436 18.98 -2.36 -5.80
N ALA A 437 19.75 -1.85 -4.82
CA ALA A 437 21.12 -1.37 -5.01
C ALA A 437 22.06 -2.48 -5.49
N ASP A 438 21.98 -3.68 -4.90
CA ASP A 438 22.77 -4.84 -5.30
C ASP A 438 22.49 -5.25 -6.75
N ALA A 439 21.20 -5.27 -7.13
CA ALA A 439 20.83 -5.55 -8.51
C ALA A 439 21.36 -4.47 -9.47
N MET A 440 21.24 -3.19 -9.10
CA MET A 440 21.76 -2.08 -9.91
C MET A 440 23.30 -2.12 -10.05
N LEU A 441 24.01 -2.54 -9.00
CA LEU A 441 25.47 -2.73 -9.05
C LEU A 441 25.85 -3.89 -9.98
N ALA A 442 25.15 -5.02 -9.87
CA ALA A 442 25.40 -6.19 -10.68
C ALA A 442 25.13 -5.95 -12.16
N GLN A 443 24.13 -5.15 -12.49
CA GLN A 443 23.74 -4.80 -13.86
C GLN A 443 24.56 -3.66 -14.48
N GLY A 444 25.29 -2.91 -13.66
CA GLY A 444 26.14 -1.80 -14.11
C GLY A 444 25.40 -0.46 -14.22
N VAL A 445 25.93 0.41 -15.07
CA VAL A 445 25.36 1.74 -15.34
C VAL A 445 24.62 1.69 -16.66
N ILE A 446 23.30 1.54 -16.58
CA ILE A 446 22.37 1.43 -17.71
C ILE A 446 21.31 2.52 -17.64
#